data_c9b779e17e28d179bd94d5b81b1430db
#
_entry.id   c9b779e17e28d179bd94d5b81b1430db
#
_cell.length_a   1.000
_cell.length_b   1.000
_cell.length_c   1.000
_cell.angle_alpha   90.00
_cell.angle_beta   90.00
_cell.angle_gamma   90.00
#
_symmetry.space_group_name_H-M   'P 1'
#
loop_
_entity.id
_entity.type
_entity.pdbx_description
1 polymer ?
#
loop_
_entity_poly.entity_id
_entity_poly.type
_entity_poly.pdbx_seq_one_letter_code
_entity_poly.pdbx_strand_id
1 'polypeptide(L)'
;MNKNVIIDITSYIRHLTKKVIKVSLAMILVVEMLSGSITGVWKGFNSTKTEAADNDTITLRICNWEEYIDEGGWNADETIDLESTDIRGDNSMVDDFVQWYYKTYGKKVNVEYSCLGTNEELYNMLTLGDEYDLICPSEYMFMKLMTEGWLEPFSDEFYDTGIKENYYAKGVSPFIKQTFDNNTINGEPWSKYAAGYMWGVTGIIYNPEYVTKEEASTWKIINNDKFRRMITVKDNVRDTMFAAIGAIKSDKLRSQDFI
;
A
#
# COMPACT_ATOMS: atom_id res chain seq x y z
N MET A 1 25.30 -39.04 -2.12
CA MET A 1 23.89 -38.56 -2.21
C MET A 1 23.69 -37.53 -1.08
N ASN A 2 23.45 -36.31 -1.42
CA ASN A 2 23.55 -35.14 -0.54
C ASN A 2 22.35 -35.07 0.43
N LYS A 3 22.56 -35.11 1.74
CA LYS A 3 21.51 -35.07 2.77
C LYS A 3 20.57 -33.85 2.64
N ASN A 4 21.02 -32.77 2.01
CA ASN A 4 20.23 -31.54 1.83
C ASN A 4 19.10 -31.70 0.81
N VAL A 5 19.23 -32.57 -0.18
CA VAL A 5 18.19 -32.82 -1.20
C VAL A 5 16.99 -33.55 -0.62
N ILE A 6 17.24 -34.47 0.35
CA ILE A 6 16.16 -35.25 0.98
C ILE A 6 15.28 -34.38 1.91
N ILE A 7 15.89 -33.41 2.59
CA ILE A 7 15.18 -32.48 3.48
C ILE A 7 14.25 -31.56 2.68
N ASP A 8 14.69 -31.13 1.51
CA ASP A 8 13.92 -30.22 0.65
C ASP A 8 12.68 -30.93 0.05
N ILE A 9 12.84 -32.17 -0.40
CA ILE A 9 11.73 -32.98 -0.92
C ILE A 9 10.66 -33.24 0.16
N THR A 10 11.08 -33.52 1.38
CA THR A 10 10.14 -33.78 2.49
C THR A 10 9.36 -32.51 2.90
N SER A 11 10.01 -31.36 2.87
CA SER A 11 9.38 -30.05 3.09
C SER A 11 8.37 -29.74 1.98
N TYR A 12 8.74 -29.95 0.75
CA TYR A 12 7.88 -29.77 -0.41
C TYR A 12 6.63 -30.68 -0.40
N ILE A 13 6.79 -31.95 -0.07
CA ILE A 13 5.69 -32.89 0.05
C ILE A 13 4.73 -32.51 1.19
N ARG A 14 5.25 -32.05 2.35
CA ARG A 14 4.40 -31.55 3.45
C ARG A 14 3.62 -30.30 3.05
N HIS A 15 4.20 -29.42 2.23
CA HIS A 15 3.52 -28.22 1.74
C HIS A 15 2.41 -28.58 0.73
N LEU A 16 2.67 -29.53 -0.16
CA LEU A 16 1.68 -30.04 -1.11
C LEU A 16 0.50 -30.73 -0.39
N THR A 17 0.79 -31.58 0.60
CA THR A 17 -0.26 -32.30 1.36
C THR A 17 -1.16 -31.31 2.11
N LYS A 18 -0.59 -30.29 2.73
CA LYS A 18 -1.38 -29.24 3.39
C LYS A 18 -2.26 -28.46 2.42
N LYS A 19 -1.77 -28.20 1.20
CA LYS A 19 -2.51 -27.49 0.15
C LYS A 19 -3.66 -28.34 -0.40
N VAL A 20 -3.42 -29.63 -0.62
CA VAL A 20 -4.44 -30.59 -1.07
C VAL A 20 -5.53 -30.75 0.00
N ILE A 21 -5.17 -30.87 1.28
CA ILE A 21 -6.14 -30.97 2.38
C ILE A 21 -7.01 -29.71 2.46
N LYS A 22 -6.43 -28.51 2.31
CA LYS A 22 -7.20 -27.26 2.31
C LYS A 22 -8.18 -27.15 1.13
N VAL A 23 -7.76 -27.58 -0.06
CA VAL A 23 -8.63 -27.58 -1.26
C VAL A 23 -9.74 -28.61 -1.11
N SER A 24 -9.45 -29.80 -0.57
CA SER A 24 -10.46 -30.85 -0.31
C SER A 24 -11.47 -30.40 0.75
N LEU A 25 -11.04 -29.72 1.82
CA LEU A 25 -11.92 -29.17 2.84
C LEU A 25 -12.82 -28.06 2.29
N ALA A 26 -12.28 -27.18 1.42
CA ALA A 26 -13.05 -26.15 0.76
C ALA A 26 -14.10 -26.74 -0.21
N MET A 27 -13.76 -27.80 -0.96
CA MET A 27 -14.72 -28.48 -1.83
C MET A 27 -15.82 -29.20 -1.05
N ILE A 28 -15.50 -29.81 0.10
CA ILE A 28 -16.51 -30.44 0.96
C ILE A 28 -17.49 -29.39 1.48
N LEU A 29 -16.99 -28.22 1.94
CA LEU A 29 -17.85 -27.13 2.39
C LEU A 29 -18.75 -26.58 1.27
N VAL A 30 -18.27 -26.48 0.05
CA VAL A 30 -19.07 -26.04 -1.10
C VAL A 30 -20.15 -27.07 -1.46
N VAL A 31 -19.83 -28.36 -1.43
CA VAL A 31 -20.81 -29.45 -1.69
C VAL A 31 -21.88 -29.48 -0.60
N GLU A 32 -21.52 -29.28 0.67
CA GLU A 32 -22.48 -29.19 1.77
C GLU A 32 -23.37 -27.95 1.69
N MET A 33 -22.85 -26.80 1.24
CA MET A 33 -23.66 -25.59 0.97
C MET A 33 -24.67 -25.81 -0.16
N LEU A 34 -24.31 -26.56 -1.20
CA LEU A 34 -25.21 -26.86 -2.33
C LEU A 34 -26.26 -27.91 -1.98
N SER A 35 -26.03 -28.76 -0.98
CA SER A 35 -26.97 -29.85 -0.60
C SER A 35 -28.00 -29.43 0.45
N GLY A 36 -27.99 -28.18 0.94
CA GLY A 36 -29.01 -27.65 1.85
C GLY A 36 -29.00 -28.25 3.26
N SER A 37 -27.98 -29.01 3.63
CA SER A 37 -27.93 -29.77 4.90
C SER A 37 -27.33 -28.99 6.09
N ILE A 38 -27.03 -27.70 5.94
CA ILE A 38 -26.43 -26.89 7.02
C ILE A 38 -27.46 -25.94 7.64
N THR A 39 -28.43 -26.46 8.33
CA THR A 39 -29.28 -25.62 9.20
C THR A 39 -28.68 -25.39 10.61
N GLY A 40 -27.60 -26.08 10.96
CA GLY A 40 -26.99 -26.03 12.32
C GLY A 40 -25.76 -25.15 12.46
N VAL A 41 -24.98 -24.92 11.39
CA VAL A 41 -23.68 -24.21 11.47
C VAL A 41 -23.84 -22.69 11.27
N TRP A 42 -24.92 -22.25 10.63
CA TRP A 42 -25.16 -20.80 10.38
C TRP A 42 -25.57 -20.02 11.61
N LYS A 43 -25.98 -20.66 12.71
CA LYS A 43 -26.29 -19.97 13.96
C LYS A 43 -25.07 -19.51 14.76
N GLY A 44 -23.87 -19.98 14.43
CA GLY A 44 -22.62 -19.59 15.10
C GLY A 44 -21.87 -18.42 14.48
N PHE A 45 -22.14 -18.10 13.20
CA PHE A 45 -21.42 -17.04 12.47
C PHE A 45 -22.15 -15.68 12.45
N ASN A 46 -23.40 -15.61 12.85
CA ASN A 46 -24.19 -14.39 12.89
C ASN A 46 -24.41 -13.85 14.31
N SER A 47 -23.42 -14.00 15.19
CA SER A 47 -23.44 -13.37 16.49
C SER A 47 -22.27 -12.42 16.70
N THR A 48 -21.87 -11.68 15.69
CA THR A 48 -21.48 -10.30 15.93
C THR A 48 -22.79 -9.56 16.17
N LYS A 49 -23.08 -9.27 17.43
CA LYS A 49 -24.03 -8.24 17.77
C LYS A 49 -23.65 -7.04 16.92
N THR A 50 -24.50 -6.71 15.94
CA THR A 50 -24.60 -5.35 15.45
C THR A 50 -25.04 -4.58 16.68
N GLU A 51 -24.12 -4.04 17.46
CA GLU A 51 -24.42 -2.93 18.34
C GLU A 51 -25.06 -1.93 17.40
N ALA A 52 -26.25 -1.48 17.77
CA ALA A 52 -26.94 -0.44 17.02
C ALA A 52 -25.90 0.65 16.78
N ALA A 53 -25.61 0.94 15.50
CA ALA A 53 -24.64 1.96 15.13
C ALA A 53 -25.03 3.21 15.93
N ASP A 54 -24.13 3.62 16.83
CA ASP A 54 -24.27 4.89 17.53
C ASP A 54 -24.30 5.93 16.40
N ASN A 55 -25.45 6.56 16.18
CA ASN A 55 -25.68 7.49 15.07
C ASN A 55 -24.68 8.67 15.03
N ASP A 56 -23.78 8.75 16.02
CA ASP A 56 -22.72 9.75 16.15
C ASP A 56 -21.31 9.23 15.80
N THR A 57 -21.16 7.96 15.43
CA THR A 57 -19.83 7.40 15.06
C THR A 57 -19.64 7.45 13.56
N ILE A 58 -18.57 8.11 13.12
CA ILE A 58 -18.13 8.14 11.70
C ILE A 58 -17.29 6.90 11.43
N THR A 59 -17.59 6.17 10.36
CA THR A 59 -16.68 5.12 9.87
C THR A 59 -15.80 5.70 8.79
N LEU A 60 -14.49 5.48 8.90
CA LEU A 60 -13.47 5.87 7.92
C LEU A 60 -12.76 4.62 7.41
N ARG A 61 -12.96 4.30 6.14
CA ARG A 61 -12.37 3.13 5.46
C ARG A 61 -11.11 3.54 4.72
N ILE A 62 -9.97 2.96 5.10
CA ILE A 62 -8.66 3.26 4.54
C ILE A 62 -8.07 1.99 3.93
N CYS A 63 -7.57 2.08 2.70
CA CYS A 63 -6.75 1.05 2.08
C CYS A 63 -5.36 1.60 1.74
N ASN A 64 -4.32 1.06 2.37
CA ASN A 64 -2.94 1.51 2.27
C ASN A 64 -1.98 0.33 2.04
N TRP A 65 -0.70 0.59 1.85
CA TRP A 65 0.35 -0.41 1.81
C TRP A 65 0.67 -0.94 3.21
N GLU A 66 1.12 -2.18 3.29
CA GLU A 66 1.76 -2.69 4.50
C GLU A 66 2.95 -1.81 4.90
N GLU A 67 3.19 -1.62 6.18
CA GLU A 67 4.32 -0.84 6.74
C GLU A 67 4.38 0.65 6.34
N TYR A 68 3.29 1.21 5.79
CA TYR A 68 3.21 2.63 5.43
C TYR A 68 2.59 3.50 6.50
N ILE A 69 2.30 2.93 7.67
CA ILE A 69 1.79 3.62 8.85
C ILE A 69 2.43 3.02 10.10
N ASP A 70 2.62 3.80 11.13
CA ASP A 70 3.10 3.30 12.41
C ASP A 70 2.00 2.48 13.10
N GLU A 71 2.30 1.21 13.37
CA GLU A 71 1.40 0.28 14.06
C GLU A 71 1.59 0.30 15.59
N GLY A 72 2.51 1.14 16.11
CA GLY A 72 2.80 1.26 17.53
C GLY A 72 3.65 0.12 18.10
N GLY A 73 3.76 0.09 19.42
CA GLY A 73 4.45 -0.99 20.13
C GLY A 73 5.99 -0.93 20.09
N TRP A 74 6.57 0.16 19.58
CA TRP A 74 8.01 0.28 19.44
C TRP A 74 8.72 0.78 20.71
N ASN A 75 8.13 1.65 21.50
CA ASN A 75 8.64 2.09 22.79
C ASN A 75 7.55 2.75 23.63
N ALA A 76 6.97 2.00 24.57
CA ALA A 76 5.83 2.45 25.37
C ALA A 76 6.10 3.70 26.23
N ASP A 77 7.34 3.94 26.61
CA ASP A 77 7.73 5.06 27.48
C ASP A 77 8.12 6.32 26.68
N GLU A 78 8.18 6.25 25.36
CA GLU A 78 8.57 7.37 24.50
C GLU A 78 7.36 8.13 24.01
N THR A 79 7.44 9.45 24.11
CA THR A 79 6.44 10.37 23.55
C THR A 79 7.15 11.40 22.67
N ILE A 80 6.62 11.61 21.47
CA ILE A 80 7.08 12.64 20.54
C ILE A 80 6.02 13.74 20.52
N ASP A 81 6.37 14.92 21.03
CA ASP A 81 5.47 16.06 21.07
C ASP A 81 5.36 16.70 19.68
N LEU A 82 4.17 16.80 19.14
CA LEU A 82 3.87 17.48 17.90
C LEU A 82 2.93 18.67 18.13
N GLU A 83 2.87 19.58 17.16
CA GLU A 83 1.94 20.71 17.21
C GLU A 83 0.47 20.26 17.30
N SER A 84 0.13 19.16 16.63
CA SER A 84 -1.24 18.64 16.55
C SER A 84 -1.61 17.73 17.70
N THR A 85 -0.68 16.88 18.14
CA THR A 85 -0.87 15.85 19.16
C THR A 85 0.47 15.28 19.58
N ASP A 86 0.48 14.49 20.64
CA ASP A 86 1.63 13.72 21.07
C ASP A 86 1.54 12.32 20.43
N ILE A 87 2.63 11.83 19.86
CA ILE A 87 2.76 10.45 19.42
C ILE A 87 3.34 9.61 20.56
N ARG A 88 2.66 8.52 20.89
CA ARG A 88 3.12 7.57 21.89
C ARG A 88 3.60 6.30 21.23
N GLY A 89 4.74 5.79 21.64
CA GLY A 89 5.34 4.61 21.05
C GLY A 89 4.57 3.30 21.25
N ASP A 90 3.64 3.24 22.21
CA ASP A 90 2.74 2.10 22.43
C ASP A 90 1.46 2.16 21.57
N ASN A 91 1.07 3.35 21.09
CA ASN A 91 -0.10 3.53 20.25
C ASN A 91 0.25 3.38 18.76
N SER A 92 -0.70 2.86 17.98
CA SER A 92 -0.64 3.01 16.53
C SER A 92 -1.00 4.45 16.13
N MET A 93 -0.62 4.86 14.93
CA MET A 93 -1.03 6.16 14.37
C MET A 93 -2.57 6.25 14.23
N VAL A 94 -3.23 5.12 13.99
CA VAL A 94 -4.71 5.05 13.95
C VAL A 94 -5.29 5.34 15.33
N ASP A 95 -4.73 4.76 16.40
CA ASP A 95 -5.18 5.01 17.77
C ASP A 95 -5.01 6.46 18.15
N ASP A 96 -3.87 7.05 17.82
CA ASP A 96 -3.58 8.46 18.08
C ASP A 96 -4.52 9.38 17.29
N PHE A 97 -4.79 9.06 16.02
CA PHE A 97 -5.74 9.79 15.20
C PHE A 97 -7.16 9.74 15.79
N VAL A 98 -7.63 8.57 16.19
CA VAL A 98 -8.96 8.41 16.79
C VAL A 98 -9.12 9.25 18.07
N GLN A 99 -8.09 9.23 18.94
CA GLN A 99 -8.07 10.02 20.15
C GLN A 99 -8.02 11.53 19.86
N TRP A 100 -7.17 11.95 18.93
CA TRP A 100 -7.04 13.35 18.50
C TRP A 100 -8.35 13.84 17.89
N TYR A 101 -9.00 13.07 17.03
CA TYR A 101 -10.24 13.44 16.38
C TYR A 101 -11.37 13.65 17.40
N TYR A 102 -11.49 12.71 18.36
CA TYR A 102 -12.44 12.86 19.44
C TYR A 102 -12.18 14.10 20.31
N LYS A 103 -10.91 14.34 20.67
CA LYS A 103 -10.51 15.50 21.48
C LYS A 103 -10.77 16.83 20.76
N THR A 104 -10.60 16.85 19.44
CA THR A 104 -10.71 18.08 18.63
C THR A 104 -12.15 18.40 18.28
N TYR A 105 -12.93 17.38 17.86
CA TYR A 105 -14.26 17.57 17.29
C TYR A 105 -15.40 17.03 18.16
N GLY A 106 -15.10 16.30 19.23
CA GLY A 106 -16.08 15.66 20.09
C GLY A 106 -16.86 14.51 19.43
N LYS A 107 -16.41 14.03 18.28
CA LYS A 107 -17.04 12.96 17.50
C LYS A 107 -16.20 11.70 17.54
N LYS A 108 -16.86 10.55 17.61
CA LYS A 108 -16.18 9.26 17.53
C LYS A 108 -15.92 8.90 16.06
N VAL A 109 -14.75 8.31 15.81
CA VAL A 109 -14.39 7.75 14.52
C VAL A 109 -14.02 6.27 14.73
N ASN A 110 -14.54 5.40 13.87
CA ASN A 110 -14.12 4.01 13.73
C ASN A 110 -13.32 3.92 12.44
N VAL A 111 -12.04 3.55 12.53
CA VAL A 111 -11.17 3.40 11.38
C VAL A 111 -11.11 1.93 10.98
N GLU A 112 -11.62 1.62 9.79
CA GLU A 112 -11.48 0.32 9.14
C GLU A 112 -10.25 0.40 8.23
N TYR A 113 -9.11 -0.11 8.72
CA TYR A 113 -7.84 -0.05 8.02
C TYR A 113 -7.52 -1.39 7.38
N SER A 114 -7.27 -1.38 6.08
CA SER A 114 -6.87 -2.56 5.30
C SER A 114 -5.59 -2.30 4.52
N CYS A 115 -4.84 -3.37 4.24
CA CYS A 115 -3.61 -3.30 3.47
C CYS A 115 -3.80 -3.93 2.09
N LEU A 116 -3.11 -3.37 1.10
CA LEU A 116 -3.02 -3.91 -0.26
C LEU A 116 -1.61 -4.46 -0.52
N GLY A 117 -1.53 -5.55 -1.27
CA GLY A 117 -0.26 -6.13 -1.71
C GLY A 117 0.22 -5.58 -3.04
N THR A 118 -0.71 -5.22 -3.94
CA THR A 118 -0.42 -4.67 -5.27
C THR A 118 -1.46 -3.63 -5.68
N ASN A 119 -1.09 -2.71 -6.58
CA ASN A 119 -2.05 -1.76 -7.16
C ASN A 119 -3.14 -2.46 -7.98
N GLU A 120 -2.81 -3.57 -8.61
CA GLU A 120 -3.74 -4.38 -9.39
C GLU A 120 -4.79 -5.05 -8.49
N GLU A 121 -4.38 -5.45 -7.27
CA GLU A 121 -5.31 -5.95 -6.25
C GLU A 121 -6.29 -4.86 -5.82
N LEU A 122 -5.81 -3.67 -5.48
CA LEU A 122 -6.69 -2.54 -5.18
C LEU A 122 -7.69 -2.27 -6.30
N TYR A 123 -7.23 -2.23 -7.55
CA TYR A 123 -8.11 -2.02 -8.69
C TYR A 123 -9.18 -3.11 -8.81
N ASN A 124 -8.80 -4.38 -8.59
CA ASN A 124 -9.75 -5.50 -8.59
C ASN A 124 -10.76 -5.38 -7.44
N MET A 125 -10.33 -5.02 -6.22
CA MET A 125 -11.22 -4.82 -5.07
C MET A 125 -12.27 -3.74 -5.37
N LEU A 126 -11.84 -2.59 -5.88
CA LEU A 126 -12.74 -1.51 -6.29
C LEU A 126 -13.72 -1.97 -7.37
N THR A 127 -13.26 -2.69 -8.40
CA THR A 127 -14.14 -3.18 -9.48
C THR A 127 -15.12 -4.26 -9.02
N LEU A 128 -14.82 -4.96 -7.92
CA LEU A 128 -15.72 -5.93 -7.30
C LEU A 128 -16.73 -5.29 -6.34
N GLY A 129 -16.61 -3.98 -6.09
CA GLY A 129 -17.55 -3.21 -5.30
C GLY A 129 -17.10 -2.90 -3.89
N ASP A 130 -15.81 -3.11 -3.57
CA ASP A 130 -15.27 -2.64 -2.29
C ASP A 130 -15.23 -1.09 -2.30
N GLU A 131 -15.61 -0.51 -1.18
CA GLU A 131 -15.72 0.95 -1.00
C GLU A 131 -14.71 1.42 0.05
N TYR A 132 -13.98 2.48 -0.29
CA TYR A 132 -13.02 3.14 0.59
C TYR A 132 -13.22 4.65 0.57
N ASP A 133 -13.00 5.28 1.72
CA ASP A 133 -12.97 6.75 1.84
C ASP A 133 -11.60 7.30 1.44
N LEU A 134 -10.53 6.55 1.76
CA LEU A 134 -9.15 6.88 1.40
C LEU A 134 -8.43 5.65 0.84
N ILE A 135 -7.71 5.86 -0.25
CA ILE A 135 -6.84 4.85 -0.86
C ILE A 135 -5.44 5.42 -1.09
N CYS A 136 -4.41 4.60 -0.96
CA CYS A 136 -3.02 5.01 -1.18
C CYS A 136 -2.37 4.18 -2.32
N PRO A 137 -2.73 4.38 -3.58
CA PRO A 137 -2.09 3.72 -4.70
C PRO A 137 -0.78 4.39 -5.10
N SER A 138 0.02 3.72 -5.93
CA SER A 138 1.10 4.38 -6.66
C SER A 138 0.53 5.33 -7.73
N GLU A 139 1.33 6.32 -8.16
CA GLU A 139 0.91 7.38 -9.06
C GLU A 139 0.27 6.88 -10.37
N TYR A 140 0.76 5.79 -10.94
CA TYR A 140 0.19 5.27 -12.19
C TYR A 140 -1.22 4.68 -12.01
N MET A 141 -1.49 4.08 -10.84
CA MET A 141 -2.83 3.59 -10.53
C MET A 141 -3.76 4.75 -10.18
N PHE A 142 -3.26 5.75 -9.44
CA PHE A 142 -3.98 7.00 -9.23
C PHE A 142 -4.39 7.64 -10.57
N MET A 143 -3.45 7.76 -11.53
CA MET A 143 -3.75 8.30 -12.87
C MET A 143 -4.83 7.49 -13.60
N LYS A 144 -4.80 6.16 -13.48
CA LYS A 144 -5.82 5.29 -14.07
C LYS A 144 -7.18 5.54 -13.44
N LEU A 145 -7.26 5.54 -12.12
CA LEU A 145 -8.51 5.77 -11.38
C LEU A 145 -9.08 7.17 -11.66
N MET A 146 -8.23 8.19 -11.73
CA MET A 146 -8.64 9.55 -12.09
C MET A 146 -9.15 9.63 -13.54
N THR A 147 -8.49 8.94 -14.47
CA THR A 147 -8.93 8.88 -15.89
C THR A 147 -10.31 8.22 -16.03
N GLU A 148 -10.58 7.20 -15.24
CA GLU A 148 -11.82 6.43 -15.25
C GLU A 148 -12.94 7.06 -14.39
N GLY A 149 -12.65 8.16 -13.67
CA GLY A 149 -13.65 8.89 -12.88
C GLY A 149 -14.05 8.17 -11.58
N TRP A 150 -13.14 7.42 -10.96
CA TRP A 150 -13.39 6.69 -9.73
C TRP A 150 -13.13 7.50 -8.46
N LEU A 151 -12.50 8.68 -8.61
CA LEU A 151 -12.06 9.49 -7.47
C LEU A 151 -12.97 10.69 -7.27
N GLU A 152 -13.29 10.95 -6.00
CA GLU A 152 -13.96 12.18 -5.59
C GLU A 152 -12.93 13.30 -5.35
N PRO A 153 -13.24 14.54 -5.72
CA PRO A 153 -12.34 15.65 -5.45
C PRO A 153 -12.31 16.00 -3.96
N PHE A 154 -11.18 16.51 -3.49
CA PHE A 154 -11.09 17.13 -2.19
C PHE A 154 -12.01 18.36 -2.10
N SER A 155 -12.44 18.69 -0.89
CA SER A 155 -13.13 19.95 -0.64
C SER A 155 -12.21 21.16 -0.92
N ASP A 156 -12.80 22.30 -1.28
CA ASP A 156 -12.05 23.54 -1.50
C ASP A 156 -11.23 23.97 -0.28
N GLU A 157 -11.65 23.54 0.92
CA GLU A 157 -10.99 23.84 2.20
C GLU A 157 -9.75 22.99 2.45
N PHE A 158 -9.54 21.87 1.73
CA PHE A 158 -8.44 20.93 1.99
C PHE A 158 -7.06 21.59 1.95
N TYR A 159 -6.86 22.57 1.07
CA TYR A 159 -5.62 23.32 0.95
C TYR A 159 -5.64 24.69 1.64
N ASP A 160 -6.70 25.01 2.39
CA ASP A 160 -6.77 26.28 3.14
C ASP A 160 -5.82 26.24 4.35
N THR A 161 -4.72 26.98 4.25
CA THR A 161 -3.72 27.11 5.33
C THR A 161 -4.22 27.96 6.50
N GLY A 162 -5.34 28.66 6.37
CA GLY A 162 -6.00 29.40 7.43
C GLY A 162 -6.70 28.49 8.44
N ILE A 163 -7.07 27.27 8.02
CA ILE A 163 -7.63 26.25 8.90
C ILE A 163 -6.49 25.63 9.72
N LYS A 164 -6.62 25.69 11.06
CA LYS A 164 -5.55 25.26 11.98
C LYS A 164 -5.20 23.78 11.77
N GLU A 165 -6.19 22.95 11.58
CA GLU A 165 -6.10 21.49 11.50
C GLU A 165 -5.64 20.99 10.12
N ASN A 166 -5.47 21.85 9.11
CA ASN A 166 -4.94 21.48 7.79
C ASN A 166 -3.42 21.34 7.80
N TYR A 167 -2.91 20.38 8.56
CA TYR A 167 -1.46 20.15 8.69
C TYR A 167 -0.80 19.80 7.38
N TYR A 168 -1.46 19.00 6.52
CA TYR A 168 -0.93 18.67 5.19
C TYR A 168 -0.71 19.92 4.34
N ALA A 169 -1.70 20.82 4.26
CA ALA A 169 -1.60 22.03 3.46
C ALA A 169 -0.45 22.96 3.90
N LYS A 170 -0.12 22.94 5.21
CA LYS A 170 0.97 23.73 5.79
C LYS A 170 2.33 23.05 5.66
N GLY A 171 2.37 21.73 5.74
CA GLY A 171 3.61 20.94 5.83
C GLY A 171 4.06 20.30 4.52
N VAL A 172 3.21 20.26 3.49
CA VAL A 172 3.57 19.61 2.22
C VAL A 172 4.77 20.29 1.56
N SER A 173 5.72 19.48 1.09
CA SER A 173 6.86 19.98 0.33
C SER A 173 6.40 20.80 -0.88
N PRO A 174 6.94 22.03 -1.09
CA PRO A 174 6.62 22.84 -2.27
C PRO A 174 6.84 22.11 -3.59
N PHE A 175 7.86 21.25 -3.66
CA PHE A 175 8.13 20.41 -4.81
C PHE A 175 6.98 19.42 -5.10
N ILE A 176 6.50 18.73 -4.07
CA ILE A 176 5.39 17.78 -4.19
C ILE A 176 4.12 18.52 -4.59
N LYS A 177 3.81 19.62 -3.89
CA LYS A 177 2.62 20.41 -4.24
C LYS A 177 2.66 20.91 -5.67
N GLN A 178 3.78 21.47 -6.12
CA GLN A 178 3.95 21.94 -7.51
C GLN A 178 3.82 20.79 -8.51
N THR A 179 4.36 19.61 -8.20
CA THR A 179 4.22 18.43 -9.06
C THR A 179 2.74 18.05 -9.24
N PHE A 180 1.98 18.05 -8.15
CA PHE A 180 0.56 17.71 -8.18
C PHE A 180 -0.31 18.80 -8.85
N ASP A 181 0.05 20.06 -8.68
CA ASP A 181 -0.66 21.20 -9.32
C ASP A 181 -0.41 21.25 -10.83
N ASN A 182 0.80 20.93 -11.28
CA ASN A 182 1.20 21.05 -12.70
C ASN A 182 0.81 19.84 -13.56
N ASN A 183 0.63 18.67 -12.95
CA ASN A 183 0.19 17.49 -13.69
C ASN A 183 -1.33 17.44 -13.76
N THR A 184 -1.85 17.20 -14.95
CA THR A 184 -3.30 17.20 -15.22
C THR A 184 -3.74 15.92 -15.92
N ILE A 185 -4.98 15.50 -15.65
CA ILE A 185 -5.71 14.46 -16.37
C ILE A 185 -7.09 15.01 -16.70
N ASN A 186 -7.50 14.89 -17.95
CA ASN A 186 -8.79 15.42 -18.45
C ASN A 186 -9.00 16.92 -18.14
N GLY A 187 -7.90 17.69 -18.06
CA GLY A 187 -7.93 19.13 -17.76
C GLY A 187 -7.99 19.49 -16.28
N GLU A 188 -8.05 18.50 -15.40
CA GLU A 188 -8.07 18.70 -13.95
C GLU A 188 -6.69 18.40 -13.33
N PRO A 189 -6.21 19.22 -12.36
CA PRO A 189 -4.93 18.96 -11.71
C PRO A 189 -5.02 17.76 -10.77
N TRP A 190 -3.88 17.06 -10.58
CA TRP A 190 -3.81 15.94 -9.64
C TRP A 190 -4.12 16.36 -8.21
N SER A 191 -3.71 17.56 -7.81
CA SER A 191 -3.94 18.10 -6.47
C SER A 191 -5.42 18.21 -6.09
N LYS A 192 -6.32 18.21 -7.07
CA LYS A 192 -7.75 18.22 -6.81
C LYS A 192 -8.26 16.88 -6.26
N TYR A 193 -7.57 15.77 -6.55
CA TYR A 193 -8.01 14.41 -6.23
C TYR A 193 -7.03 13.63 -5.38
N ALA A 194 -5.79 14.11 -5.25
CA ALA A 194 -4.75 13.41 -4.50
C ALA A 194 -3.81 14.34 -3.75
N ALA A 195 -3.32 13.84 -2.63
CA ALA A 195 -2.28 14.43 -1.82
C ALA A 195 -1.07 13.50 -1.75
N GLY A 196 0.14 14.00 -1.98
CA GLY A 196 1.35 13.17 -1.91
C GLY A 196 1.60 12.71 -0.48
N TYR A 197 1.61 11.41 -0.25
CA TYR A 197 1.81 10.81 1.06
C TYR A 197 3.26 10.37 1.27
N MET A 198 3.74 9.47 0.44
CA MET A 198 5.13 9.00 0.45
C MET A 198 5.72 9.03 -0.96
N TRP A 199 7.02 9.19 -1.03
CA TRP A 199 7.77 9.07 -2.28
C TRP A 199 9.08 8.33 -2.03
N GLY A 200 9.59 7.69 -3.06
CA GLY A 200 10.85 6.97 -2.99
C GLY A 200 11.59 7.01 -4.31
N VAL A 201 12.79 6.49 -4.30
CA VAL A 201 13.62 6.33 -5.50
C VAL A 201 13.92 4.86 -5.73
N THR A 202 13.87 4.45 -6.99
CA THR A 202 14.35 3.14 -7.40
C THR A 202 15.81 3.25 -7.80
N GLY A 203 16.67 2.42 -7.21
CA GLY A 203 18.10 2.45 -7.42
C GLY A 203 18.74 1.07 -7.43
N ILE A 204 20.04 1.05 -7.62
CA ILE A 204 20.85 -0.15 -7.60
C ILE A 204 21.58 -0.22 -6.27
N ILE A 205 21.31 -1.28 -5.48
CA ILE A 205 22.06 -1.63 -4.28
C ILE A 205 23.09 -2.67 -4.70
N TYR A 206 24.34 -2.47 -4.33
CA TYR A 206 25.42 -3.37 -4.71
C TYR A 206 26.42 -3.62 -3.58
N ASN A 207 27.09 -4.77 -3.62
CA ASN A 207 28.19 -5.07 -2.72
C ASN A 207 29.51 -4.53 -3.34
N PRO A 208 30.19 -3.56 -2.70
CA PRO A 208 31.40 -2.94 -3.25
C PRO A 208 32.62 -3.89 -3.33
N GLU A 209 32.57 -5.06 -2.69
CA GLU A 209 33.63 -6.09 -2.82
C GLU A 209 33.61 -6.76 -4.21
N TYR A 210 32.47 -6.80 -4.88
CA TYR A 210 32.28 -7.50 -6.16
C TYR A 210 31.94 -6.58 -7.32
N VAL A 211 31.38 -5.41 -7.03
CA VAL A 211 30.84 -4.47 -8.03
C VAL A 211 31.44 -3.09 -7.78
N THR A 212 32.01 -2.48 -8.80
CA THR A 212 32.52 -1.10 -8.68
C THR A 212 31.39 -0.07 -8.77
N LYS A 213 31.65 1.14 -8.28
CA LYS A 213 30.70 2.25 -8.38
C LYS A 213 30.35 2.58 -9.84
N GLU A 214 31.32 2.47 -10.73
CA GLU A 214 31.15 2.72 -12.17
C GLU A 214 30.21 1.69 -12.79
N GLU A 215 30.39 0.40 -12.46
CA GLU A 215 29.51 -0.67 -12.92
C GLU A 215 28.09 -0.48 -12.40
N ALA A 216 27.91 -0.09 -11.14
CA ALA A 216 26.62 0.16 -10.50
C ALA A 216 25.97 1.50 -10.89
N SER A 217 26.69 2.39 -11.58
CA SER A 217 26.19 3.74 -11.93
C SER A 217 25.15 3.75 -13.06
N THR A 218 24.86 2.61 -13.65
CA THR A 218 23.96 2.49 -14.79
C THR A 218 23.14 1.21 -14.75
N TRP A 219 21.90 1.28 -15.18
CA TRP A 219 21.00 0.13 -15.34
C TRP A 219 21.54 -0.92 -16.32
N LYS A 220 22.54 -0.58 -17.17
CA LYS A 220 23.24 -1.54 -18.06
C LYS A 220 23.88 -2.70 -17.29
N ILE A 221 24.12 -2.57 -15.98
CA ILE A 221 24.64 -3.66 -15.13
C ILE A 221 23.78 -4.92 -15.22
N ILE A 222 22.46 -4.78 -15.43
CA ILE A 222 21.53 -5.91 -15.54
C ILE A 222 21.89 -6.82 -16.72
N ASN A 223 22.43 -6.26 -17.79
CA ASN A 223 22.82 -6.98 -19.00
C ASN A 223 24.32 -7.36 -19.03
N ASN A 224 25.06 -7.14 -17.95
CA ASN A 224 26.46 -7.47 -17.86
C ASN A 224 26.65 -8.94 -17.51
N ASP A 225 27.22 -9.72 -18.42
CA ASP A 225 27.48 -11.17 -18.23
C ASP A 225 28.31 -11.49 -16.98
N LYS A 226 29.17 -10.56 -16.53
CA LYS A 226 29.93 -10.68 -15.27
C LYS A 226 29.03 -11.00 -14.09
N PHE A 227 27.82 -10.43 -14.06
CA PHE A 227 26.86 -10.53 -12.95
C PHE A 227 25.71 -11.50 -13.23
N ARG A 228 25.84 -12.34 -14.24
CA ARG A 228 24.81 -13.31 -14.61
C ARG A 228 24.47 -14.23 -13.44
N ARG A 229 23.19 -14.31 -13.08
CA ARG A 229 22.65 -15.05 -11.92
C ARG A 229 23.07 -14.50 -10.54
N MET A 230 23.59 -13.28 -10.50
CA MET A 230 23.99 -12.60 -9.27
C MET A 230 23.12 -11.36 -8.99
N ILE A 231 22.17 -11.07 -9.86
CA ILE A 231 21.28 -9.92 -9.76
C ILE A 231 19.90 -10.39 -9.32
N THR A 232 19.33 -9.70 -8.35
CA THR A 232 17.91 -9.81 -7.96
C THR A 232 17.20 -8.53 -8.35
N VAL A 233 15.94 -8.64 -8.74
CA VAL A 233 15.05 -7.52 -9.01
C VAL A 233 13.81 -7.66 -8.14
N LYS A 234 13.13 -6.56 -7.88
CA LYS A 234 11.86 -6.58 -7.15
C LYS A 234 10.84 -7.42 -7.91
N ASP A 235 10.10 -8.28 -7.20
CA ASP A 235 9.02 -9.09 -7.77
C ASP A 235 7.78 -8.21 -8.02
N ASN A 236 7.92 -7.32 -8.99
CA ASN A 236 6.87 -6.42 -9.46
C ASN A 236 7.06 -6.17 -10.94
N VAL A 237 6.01 -6.37 -11.73
CA VAL A 237 6.06 -6.29 -13.21
C VAL A 237 6.54 -4.91 -13.67
N ARG A 238 6.06 -3.82 -13.06
CA ARG A 238 6.38 -2.45 -13.48
C ARG A 238 7.80 -2.07 -13.12
N ASP A 239 8.24 -2.38 -11.90
CA ASP A 239 9.61 -2.09 -11.45
C ASP A 239 10.63 -2.88 -12.26
N THR A 240 10.34 -4.15 -12.55
CA THR A 240 11.19 -4.98 -13.40
C THR A 240 11.22 -4.48 -14.84
N MET A 241 10.09 -4.06 -15.40
CA MET A 241 10.03 -3.46 -16.73
C MET A 241 10.79 -2.14 -16.79
N PHE A 242 10.67 -1.28 -15.75
CA PHE A 242 11.44 -0.04 -15.63
C PHE A 242 12.95 -0.32 -15.66
N ALA A 243 13.39 -1.29 -14.85
CA ALA A 243 14.80 -1.69 -14.81
C ALA A 243 15.31 -2.21 -16.18
N ALA A 244 14.47 -3.01 -16.89
CA ALA A 244 14.79 -3.52 -18.22
C ALA A 244 14.86 -2.39 -19.27
N ILE A 245 13.92 -1.43 -19.25
CA ILE A 245 13.94 -0.24 -20.11
C ILE A 245 15.19 0.60 -19.77
N GLY A 246 15.49 0.78 -18.50
CA GLY A 246 16.69 1.46 -18.03
C GLY A 246 17.98 0.84 -18.57
N ALA A 247 18.07 -0.49 -18.59
CA ALA A 247 19.20 -1.21 -19.15
C ALA A 247 19.37 -1.02 -20.66
N ILE A 248 18.25 -1.02 -21.42
CA ILE A 248 18.26 -0.91 -22.89
C ILE A 248 18.38 0.55 -23.36
N LYS A 249 17.76 1.48 -22.65
CA LYS A 249 17.64 2.88 -23.06
C LYS A 249 18.41 3.88 -22.19
N SER A 250 19.36 3.38 -21.39
CA SER A 250 20.14 4.18 -20.42
C SER A 250 20.69 5.48 -21.00
N ASP A 251 21.22 5.44 -22.21
CA ASP A 251 21.83 6.63 -22.83
C ASP A 251 20.76 7.66 -23.24
N LYS A 252 19.61 7.19 -23.72
CA LYS A 252 18.48 8.06 -24.07
C LYS A 252 17.85 8.68 -22.82
N LEU A 253 17.69 7.92 -21.75
CA LEU A 253 17.13 8.41 -20.48
C LEU A 253 18.02 9.47 -19.81
N ARG A 254 19.31 9.52 -20.16
CA ARG A 254 20.27 10.52 -19.69
C ARG A 254 20.41 11.72 -20.63
N SER A 255 19.77 11.71 -21.79
CA SER A 255 19.82 12.82 -22.71
C SER A 255 18.93 13.97 -22.26
N GLN A 256 19.31 15.20 -22.58
CA GLN A 256 18.51 16.39 -22.30
C GLN A 256 17.16 16.40 -23.02
N ASP A 257 17.01 15.63 -24.09
CA ASP A 257 15.75 15.49 -24.84
C ASP A 257 14.69 14.67 -24.05
N PHE A 258 15.10 14.06 -22.93
CA PHE A 258 14.21 13.25 -22.09
C PHE A 258 13.89 13.93 -20.74
N ILE A 259 14.69 14.92 -20.34
CA ILE A 259 14.51 15.69 -19.11
C ILE A 259 13.80 17.00 -19.45
#